data_9efffea40488c4bae78f702838195538
#
_entry.id   9efffea40488c4bae78f702838195538
#
_cell.length_a   1.000
_cell.length_b   1.000
_cell.length_c   1.000
_cell.angle_alpha   90.00
_cell.angle_beta   90.00
_cell.angle_gamma   90.00
#
_symmetry.space_group_name_H-M   'P 1'
#
loop_
_entity.id
_entity.type
_entity.pdbx_description
1 polymer ?
#
loop_
_entity_poly.entity_id
_entity_poly.type
_entity_poly.pdbx_seq_one_letter_code
_entity_poly.pdbx_strand_id
1 'polypeptide(L)'
;MSYRILFTATAKEDLRDIAFHIADISKDKNLALKFVNEMQTKCRQLYDFPESGALPNDRVLRSLGYQFLVHKDYLMFYTVDHETKTVFIQAAFNAKRDYTRVLRKML
;
A
#
# COMPACT_ATOMS: atom_id res chain seq x y z
N MET A 1 -16.03 -12.90 7.77
CA MET A 1 -16.67 -11.85 6.97
C MET A 1 -15.63 -11.14 6.12
N SER A 2 -16.01 -10.87 4.89
CA SER A 2 -15.02 -10.34 3.93
C SER A 2 -15.15 -8.83 3.79
N TYR A 3 -13.99 -8.17 3.72
CA TYR A 3 -13.92 -6.74 3.46
C TYR A 3 -13.63 -6.50 1.99
N ARG A 4 -14.16 -5.41 1.44
CA ARG A 4 -13.80 -4.98 0.09
C ARG A 4 -12.43 -4.30 0.15
N ILE A 5 -11.64 -4.48 -0.90
CA ILE A 5 -10.33 -3.83 -1.00
C ILE A 5 -10.36 -2.90 -2.20
N LEU A 6 -10.20 -1.60 -1.93
CA LEU A 6 -10.19 -0.58 -2.97
C LEU A 6 -8.85 0.14 -2.97
N PHE A 7 -8.31 0.34 -4.16
CA PHE A 7 -7.09 1.12 -4.34
C PHE A 7 -7.50 2.55 -4.70
N THR A 8 -7.04 3.52 -3.92
CA THR A 8 -7.30 4.93 -4.23
C THR A 8 -6.58 5.32 -5.51
N ALA A 9 -6.97 6.47 -6.09
CA ALA A 9 -6.29 7.00 -7.27
C ALA A 9 -4.80 7.19 -7.00
N THR A 10 -4.45 7.70 -5.82
CA THR A 10 -3.04 7.86 -5.42
C THR A 10 -2.31 6.53 -5.38
N ALA A 11 -2.92 5.50 -4.78
CA ALA A 11 -2.30 4.18 -4.70
C ALA A 11 -2.10 3.57 -6.09
N LYS A 12 -3.08 3.72 -6.98
CA LYS A 12 -2.95 3.23 -8.35
C LYS A 12 -1.81 3.92 -9.08
N GLU A 13 -1.69 5.23 -8.92
CA GLU A 13 -0.60 6.00 -9.51
C GLU A 13 0.75 5.58 -8.93
N ASP A 14 0.81 5.37 -7.61
CA ASP A 14 2.02 4.89 -6.95
C ASP A 14 2.46 3.55 -7.51
N LEU A 15 1.54 2.61 -7.69
CA LEU A 15 1.86 1.30 -8.27
C LEU A 15 2.37 1.42 -9.70
N ARG A 16 1.79 2.34 -10.47
CA ARG A 16 2.26 2.60 -11.84
C ARG A 16 3.69 3.13 -11.83
N ASP A 17 3.98 4.07 -10.95
CA ASP A 17 5.31 4.66 -10.81
C ASP A 17 6.33 3.60 -10.40
N ILE A 18 5.96 2.70 -9.49
CA ILE A 18 6.80 1.60 -9.07
C ILE A 18 7.10 0.68 -10.26
N ALA A 19 6.08 0.35 -11.06
CA ALA A 19 6.25 -0.50 -12.24
C ALA A 19 7.21 0.15 -13.24
N PHE A 20 7.06 1.44 -13.51
CA PHE A 20 7.97 2.17 -14.40
C PHE A 20 9.40 2.16 -13.87
N HIS A 21 9.57 2.37 -12.58
CA HIS A 21 10.89 2.39 -11.95
C HIS A 21 11.58 1.02 -12.08
N ILE A 22 10.85 -0.05 -11.80
CA ILE A 22 11.40 -1.41 -11.89
C ILE A 22 11.71 -1.77 -13.34
N ALA A 23 10.83 -1.39 -14.27
CA ALA A 23 11.06 -1.64 -15.70
C ALA A 23 12.30 -0.88 -16.18
N ASP A 24 12.51 0.33 -15.71
CA ASP A 24 13.66 1.15 -16.09
C ASP A 24 14.96 0.55 -15.57
N ILE A 25 14.99 0.11 -14.31
CA ILE A 25 16.19 -0.48 -13.72
C ILE A 25 16.51 -1.84 -14.33
N SER A 26 15.50 -2.70 -14.46
CA SER A 26 15.67 -4.09 -14.90
C SER A 26 15.69 -4.26 -16.40
N LYS A 27 15.18 -3.24 -17.14
CA LYS A 27 14.95 -3.33 -18.59
C LYS A 27 14.01 -4.49 -18.96
N ASP A 28 13.13 -4.86 -18.03
CA ASP A 28 12.22 -6.00 -18.19
C ASP A 28 10.81 -5.60 -17.73
N LYS A 29 9.93 -5.36 -18.70
CA LYS A 29 8.54 -4.98 -18.42
C LYS A 29 7.76 -6.09 -17.73
N ASN A 30 8.04 -7.34 -18.09
CA ASN A 30 7.34 -8.47 -17.50
C ASN A 30 7.68 -8.63 -16.02
N LEU A 31 8.94 -8.38 -15.67
CA LEU A 31 9.38 -8.39 -14.28
C LEU A 31 8.66 -7.31 -13.49
N ALA A 32 8.55 -6.11 -14.05
CA ALA A 32 7.87 -4.98 -13.41
C ALA A 32 6.39 -5.29 -13.16
N LEU A 33 5.70 -5.83 -14.17
CA LEU A 33 4.29 -6.18 -14.03
C LEU A 33 4.08 -7.29 -13.00
N LYS A 34 4.95 -8.28 -12.98
CA LYS A 34 4.91 -9.36 -11.99
C LYS A 34 5.08 -8.79 -10.58
N PHE A 35 6.02 -7.87 -10.41
CA PHE A 35 6.29 -7.28 -9.10
C PHE A 35 5.06 -6.54 -8.55
N VAL A 36 4.45 -5.69 -9.37
CA VAL A 36 3.26 -4.93 -8.96
C VAL A 36 2.08 -5.86 -8.71
N ASN A 37 1.94 -6.90 -9.51
CA ASN A 37 0.92 -7.92 -9.31
C ASN A 37 1.09 -8.62 -7.95
N GLU A 38 2.33 -8.92 -7.57
CA GLU A 38 2.62 -9.52 -6.28
C GLU A 38 2.25 -8.58 -5.12
N MET A 39 2.49 -7.28 -5.29
CA MET A 39 2.08 -6.29 -4.29
C MET A 39 0.55 -6.29 -4.13
N GLN A 40 -0.18 -6.29 -5.22
CA GLN A 40 -1.64 -6.33 -5.18
C GLN A 40 -2.16 -7.63 -4.56
N THR A 41 -1.52 -8.74 -4.88
CA THR A 41 -1.88 -10.04 -4.32
C THR A 41 -1.65 -10.07 -2.80
N LYS A 42 -0.58 -9.44 -2.34
CA LYS A 42 -0.31 -9.31 -0.90
C LYS A 42 -1.46 -8.64 -0.17
N CYS A 43 -2.10 -7.67 -0.79
CA CYS A 43 -3.22 -6.95 -0.19
C CYS A 43 -4.45 -7.84 0.03
N ARG A 44 -4.55 -8.97 -0.66
CA ARG A 44 -5.71 -9.86 -0.54
C ARG A 44 -5.89 -10.43 0.87
N GLN A 45 -4.81 -10.51 1.65
CA GLN A 45 -4.94 -10.96 3.04
C GLN A 45 -5.86 -10.06 3.85
N LEU A 46 -6.03 -8.81 3.44
CA LEU A 46 -6.89 -7.84 4.12
C LEU A 46 -8.37 -8.14 3.92
N TYR A 47 -8.71 -8.97 2.95
CA TYR A 47 -10.08 -9.43 2.72
C TYR A 47 -10.63 -10.16 3.94
N ASP A 48 -9.83 -11.04 4.52
CA ASP A 48 -10.21 -11.81 5.71
C ASP A 48 -9.65 -11.20 7.00
N PHE A 49 -8.49 -10.55 6.92
CA PHE A 49 -7.77 -10.04 8.08
C PHE A 49 -7.41 -8.57 7.89
N PRO A 50 -8.41 -7.67 7.93
CA PRO A 50 -8.16 -6.25 7.63
C PRO A 50 -7.20 -5.57 8.60
N GLU A 51 -7.04 -6.09 9.81
CA GLU A 51 -6.16 -5.51 10.82
C GLU A 51 -4.79 -6.21 10.88
N SER A 52 -4.46 -7.02 9.86
CA SER A 52 -3.24 -7.84 9.90
C SER A 52 -1.96 -7.07 9.59
N GLY A 53 -2.05 -5.84 9.11
CA GLY A 53 -0.88 -5.04 8.80
C GLY A 53 -0.17 -4.51 10.04
N ALA A 54 1.06 -4.02 9.84
CA ALA A 54 1.84 -3.42 10.90
C ALA A 54 1.36 -2.02 11.23
N LEU A 55 1.60 -1.59 12.46
CA LEU A 55 1.28 -0.24 12.90
C LEU A 55 2.47 0.69 12.63
N PRO A 56 2.23 1.90 12.08
CA PRO A 56 3.31 2.86 11.91
C PRO A 56 3.78 3.39 13.26
N ASN A 57 5.05 3.81 13.32
CA ASN A 57 5.61 4.39 14.53
C ASN A 57 5.08 5.80 14.78
N ASP A 58 4.68 6.50 13.74
CA ASP A 58 4.17 7.85 13.85
C ASP A 58 2.82 7.86 14.57
N ARG A 59 2.73 8.62 15.65
CA ARG A 59 1.54 8.65 16.50
C ARG A 59 0.32 9.21 15.76
N VAL A 60 0.52 10.22 14.92
CA VAL A 60 -0.57 10.83 14.16
C VAL A 60 -1.14 9.84 13.15
N LEU A 61 -0.28 9.19 12.38
CA LEU A 61 -0.72 8.19 11.41
C LEU A 61 -1.43 7.03 12.08
N ARG A 62 -0.91 6.60 13.23
CA ARG A 62 -1.53 5.52 14.01
C ARG A 62 -2.92 5.92 14.49
N SER A 63 -3.08 7.15 14.98
CA SER A 63 -4.38 7.64 15.47
C SER A 63 -5.39 7.80 14.34
N LEU A 64 -4.93 8.00 13.12
CA LEU A 64 -5.78 8.10 11.93
C LEU A 64 -6.14 6.74 11.33
N GLY A 65 -5.69 5.66 11.97
CA GLY A 65 -6.04 4.31 11.56
C GLY A 65 -5.17 3.71 10.47
N TYR A 66 -4.03 4.33 10.17
CA TYR A 66 -3.13 3.78 9.16
C TYR A 66 -2.42 2.52 9.65
N GLN A 67 -2.34 1.54 8.77
CA GLN A 67 -1.53 0.33 8.92
C GLN A 67 -0.82 0.10 7.60
N PHE A 68 0.15 -0.81 7.57
CA PHE A 68 0.85 -1.08 6.32
C PHE A 68 1.23 -2.55 6.17
N LEU A 69 1.31 -2.96 4.91
CA LEU A 69 1.87 -4.25 4.52
C LEU A 69 3.23 -4.00 3.87
N VAL A 70 4.09 -5.00 3.96
CA VAL A 70 5.43 -4.93 3.37
C VAL A 70 5.53 -5.96 2.26
N HIS A 71 6.06 -5.53 1.12
CA HIS A 71 6.45 -6.43 0.05
C HIS A 71 7.85 -6.04 -0.40
N LYS A 72 8.84 -6.87 -0.05
CA LYS A 72 10.25 -6.59 -0.30
C LYS A 72 10.62 -5.21 0.26
N ASP A 73 11.06 -4.28 -0.58
CA ASP A 73 11.48 -2.95 -0.14
C ASP A 73 10.36 -1.92 -0.18
N TYR A 74 9.11 -2.36 -0.40
CA TYR A 74 7.99 -1.44 -0.57
C TYR A 74 6.97 -1.59 0.55
N LEU A 75 6.35 -0.47 0.90
CA LEU A 75 5.27 -0.41 1.89
C LEU A 75 3.97 -0.05 1.17
N MET A 76 2.88 -0.67 1.61
CA MET A 76 1.54 -0.34 1.14
C MET A 76 0.71 0.08 2.35
N PHE A 77 0.41 1.37 2.44
CA PHE A 77 -0.37 1.94 3.55
C PHE A 77 -1.85 1.87 3.26
N TYR A 78 -2.61 1.50 4.26
CA TYR A 78 -4.06 1.37 4.12
C TYR A 78 -4.79 1.82 5.37
N THR A 79 -6.08 2.10 5.22
CA THR A 79 -7.02 2.37 6.30
C THR A 79 -8.22 1.45 6.15
N VAL A 80 -8.93 1.22 7.26
CA VAL A 80 -10.09 0.33 7.27
C VAL A 80 -11.32 1.11 7.71
N ASP A 81 -12.39 1.02 6.93
CA ASP A 81 -13.70 1.51 7.33
C ASP A 81 -14.54 0.30 7.73
N HIS A 82 -14.74 0.13 9.03
CA HIS A 82 -15.47 -1.03 9.56
C HIS A 82 -16.97 -0.93 9.32
N GLU A 83 -17.50 0.26 9.16
CA GLU A 83 -18.94 0.43 8.88
C GLU A 83 -19.30 -0.09 7.51
N THR A 84 -18.51 0.29 6.49
CA THR A 84 -18.73 -0.16 5.12
C THR A 84 -17.97 -1.44 4.80
N LYS A 85 -17.17 -1.94 5.72
CA LYS A 85 -16.29 -3.11 5.54
C LYS A 85 -15.43 -2.95 4.29
N THR A 86 -14.76 -1.81 4.23
CA THR A 86 -13.91 -1.47 3.09
C THR A 86 -12.51 -1.14 3.58
N VAL A 87 -11.52 -1.73 2.91
CA VAL A 87 -10.10 -1.42 3.10
C VAL A 87 -9.70 -0.51 1.95
N PHE A 88 -9.13 0.64 2.28
CA PHE A 88 -8.62 1.58 1.28
C PHE A 88 -7.10 1.53 1.25
N ILE A 89 -6.54 1.04 0.16
CA ILE A 89 -5.09 1.12 -0.06
C ILE A 89 -4.80 2.55 -0.48
N GLN A 90 -4.10 3.29 0.37
CA GLN A 90 -3.97 4.74 0.24
C GLN A 90 -2.70 5.17 -0.50
N ALA A 91 -1.62 4.40 -0.35
CA ALA A 91 -0.33 4.76 -0.93
C ALA A 91 0.59 3.55 -0.96
N ALA A 92 1.56 3.58 -1.88
CA ALA A 92 2.60 2.57 -1.95
C ALA A 92 3.91 3.25 -2.31
N PHE A 93 4.99 2.96 -1.59
CA PHE A 93 6.29 3.55 -1.89
C PHE A 93 7.42 2.77 -1.22
N ASN A 94 8.63 3.07 -1.66
CA ASN A 94 9.83 2.42 -1.15
C ASN A 94 10.01 2.73 0.34
N ALA A 95 10.35 1.72 1.14
CA ALA A 95 10.52 1.83 2.58
C ALA A 95 11.63 2.80 3.00
N LYS A 96 12.55 3.12 2.10
CA LYS A 96 13.64 4.07 2.36
C LYS A 96 13.16 5.52 2.35
N ARG A 97 11.98 5.79 1.79
CA ARG A 97 11.43 7.14 1.82
C ARG A 97 10.88 7.44 3.21
N ASP A 98 10.86 8.72 3.55
CA ASP A 98 10.22 9.18 4.78
C ASP A 98 8.70 9.14 4.59
N TYR A 99 8.10 7.99 4.88
CA TYR A 99 6.67 7.80 4.68
C TYR A 99 5.82 8.73 5.55
N THR A 100 6.31 9.05 6.74
CA THR A 100 5.62 9.98 7.64
C THR A 100 5.39 11.32 6.96
N ARG A 101 6.45 11.85 6.36
CA ARG A 101 6.40 13.12 5.66
C ARG A 101 5.47 13.06 4.45
N VAL A 102 5.56 11.98 3.67
CA VAL A 102 4.74 11.80 2.48
C VAL A 102 3.26 11.71 2.83
N LEU A 103 2.92 10.87 3.82
CA LEU A 103 1.53 10.66 4.20
C LEU A 103 0.92 11.90 4.88
N ARG A 104 1.69 12.61 5.68
CA ARG A 104 1.19 13.83 6.34
C ARG A 104 0.82 14.91 5.34
N LYS A 105 1.48 14.97 4.19
CA LYS A 105 1.13 15.91 3.14
C LYS A 105 -0.22 15.60 2.49
N MET A 106 -0.67 14.36 2.59
CA MET A 106 -1.96 13.92 2.03
C MET A 106 -3.12 14.28 2.97
N LEU A 107 -2.82 14.69 4.17
CA LEU A 107 -3.80 15.08 5.17
C LEU A 107 -4.05 16.59 5.10
#